data_a094a36545fd3ee18856a9f08f98c30e
#
_entry.id   a094a36545fd3ee18856a9f08f98c30e
#
_cell.length_a   1.000
_cell.length_b   1.000
_cell.length_c   1.000
_cell.angle_alpha   90.00
_cell.angle_beta   90.00
_cell.angle_gamma   90.00
#
_symmetry.space_group_name_H-M   'P 1'
#
loop_
_entity.id
_entity.type
_entity.pdbx_description
1 polymer ?
#
loop_
_entity_poly.entity_id
_entity_poly.type
_entity_poly.pdbx_seq_one_letter_code
_entity_poly.pdbx_strand_id
1 'polypeptide(L)'
;GAKLLNNASFTVRKNDKIAFVAKSEQAITMLFKILTEEEEPDSGSFKWGLSTSRSYFPADNSAFFSSDLNLIDWMRQYSKDQTETYIRGFLGRMLFSGDAVLKPVNVLSGGEKVRCMLSRMMLFGSNVLILDQPTNHLDLESITAVNNGLSEFKGNVLFCSHDYEIVNTVANRIIEICDDGIIDHSGN
;
A
#
# COMPACT_ATOMS: atom_id res chain seq x y z
N GLY A 1 5.00 -18.52 21.36
CA GLY A 1 4.22 -18.32 20.14
C GLY A 1 4.90 -18.93 18.92
N ALA A 2 4.16 -19.15 17.85
CA ALA A 2 4.76 -19.60 16.59
C ALA A 2 5.67 -18.50 16.03
N LYS A 3 6.85 -18.88 15.53
CA LYS A 3 7.79 -17.95 14.89
C LYS A 3 7.27 -17.64 13.48
N LEU A 4 6.92 -16.40 13.21
CA LEU A 4 6.34 -15.95 11.93
C LEU A 4 7.41 -15.62 10.89
N LEU A 5 8.54 -15.05 11.34
CA LEU A 5 9.67 -14.68 10.50
C LEU A 5 10.94 -15.30 11.07
N ASN A 6 11.77 -15.91 10.23
CA ASN A 6 13.02 -16.52 10.63
C ASN A 6 14.12 -16.12 9.65
N ASN A 7 15.19 -15.49 10.16
CA ASN A 7 16.35 -15.08 9.35
C ASN A 7 15.99 -14.35 8.05
N ALA A 8 14.98 -13.48 8.10
CA ALA A 8 14.59 -12.68 6.95
C ALA A 8 15.56 -11.49 6.78
N SER A 9 16.42 -11.55 5.76
CA SER A 9 17.39 -10.51 5.45
C SER A 9 17.32 -10.14 3.97
N PHE A 10 17.08 -8.88 3.67
CA PHE A 10 17.05 -8.36 2.30
C PHE A 10 17.34 -6.86 2.28
N THR A 11 17.65 -6.34 1.11
CA THR A 11 17.87 -4.92 0.88
C THR A 11 16.90 -4.41 -0.17
N VAL A 12 16.20 -3.33 0.13
CA VAL A 12 15.35 -2.61 -0.82
C VAL A 12 16.21 -1.58 -1.56
N ARG A 13 16.24 -1.66 -2.88
CA ARG A 13 16.96 -0.74 -3.76
C ARG A 13 16.02 0.28 -4.36
N LYS A 14 16.57 1.37 -4.87
CA LYS A 14 15.79 2.39 -5.58
C LYS A 14 14.98 1.77 -6.73
N ASN A 15 13.72 2.13 -6.81
CA ASN A 15 12.74 1.65 -7.79
C ASN A 15 12.35 0.16 -7.65
N ASP A 16 12.73 -0.52 -6.58
CA ASP A 16 12.23 -1.85 -6.31
C ASP A 16 10.70 -1.81 -6.09
N LYS A 17 10.01 -2.68 -6.81
CA LYS A 17 8.60 -3.00 -6.60
C LYS A 17 8.53 -4.47 -6.23
N ILE A 18 8.46 -4.73 -4.93
CA ILE A 18 8.62 -6.07 -4.37
C ILE A 18 7.26 -6.64 -4.00
N ALA A 19 6.91 -7.76 -4.62
CA ALA A 19 5.82 -8.59 -4.15
C ALA A 19 6.33 -9.58 -3.12
N PHE A 20 5.72 -9.58 -1.94
CA PHE A 20 5.98 -10.56 -0.89
C PHE A 20 4.97 -11.70 -0.98
N VAL A 21 5.48 -12.92 -0.91
CA VAL A 21 4.67 -14.15 -0.87
C VAL A 21 5.09 -15.00 0.32
N ALA A 22 4.16 -15.66 0.96
CA ALA A 22 4.40 -16.54 2.10
C ALA A 22 3.30 -17.59 2.23
N LYS A 23 3.58 -18.69 2.90
CA LYS A 23 2.53 -19.65 3.29
C LYS A 23 1.53 -19.06 4.29
N SER A 24 2.00 -18.13 5.13
CA SER A 24 1.18 -17.41 6.12
C SER A 24 1.17 -15.92 5.81
N GLU A 25 0.00 -15.37 5.53
CA GLU A 25 -0.17 -13.91 5.36
C GLU A 25 0.21 -13.13 6.62
N GLN A 26 0.00 -13.73 7.79
CA GLN A 26 0.38 -13.11 9.07
C GLN A 26 1.88 -12.81 9.13
N ALA A 27 2.73 -13.61 8.47
CA ALA A 27 4.17 -13.35 8.39
C ALA A 27 4.45 -12.06 7.59
N ILE A 28 3.74 -11.84 6.48
CA ILE A 28 3.89 -10.63 5.67
C ILE A 28 3.35 -9.40 6.42
N THR A 29 2.17 -9.51 7.01
CA THR A 29 1.59 -8.43 7.83
C THR A 29 2.53 -8.04 8.97
N MET A 30 3.13 -9.02 9.66
CA MET A 30 4.10 -8.77 10.73
C MET A 30 5.35 -8.08 10.19
N LEU A 31 5.89 -8.54 9.04
CA LEU A 31 7.02 -7.88 8.40
C LEU A 31 6.70 -6.40 8.08
N PHE A 32 5.52 -6.12 7.52
CA PHE A 32 5.12 -4.76 7.19
C PHE A 32 4.97 -3.88 8.42
N LYS A 33 4.40 -4.40 9.51
CA LYS A 33 4.31 -3.68 10.79
C LYS A 33 5.69 -3.39 11.39
N ILE A 34 6.62 -4.32 11.31
CA ILE A 34 8.00 -4.09 11.72
C ILE A 34 8.63 -2.99 10.86
N LEU A 35 8.51 -3.06 9.53
CA LEU A 35 9.07 -2.07 8.61
C LEU A 35 8.47 -0.67 8.76
N THR A 36 7.25 -0.57 9.29
CA THR A 36 6.57 0.70 9.60
C THR A 36 6.74 1.14 11.04
N GLU A 37 7.51 0.38 11.84
CA GLU A 37 7.80 0.68 13.25
C GLU A 37 6.54 0.61 14.16
N GLU A 38 5.51 -0.12 13.72
CA GLU A 38 4.33 -0.42 14.55
C GLU A 38 4.57 -1.60 15.50
N GLU A 39 5.53 -2.48 15.16
CA GLU A 39 5.94 -3.62 15.96
C GLU A 39 7.47 -3.72 15.98
N GLU A 40 8.03 -4.21 17.09
CA GLU A 40 9.48 -4.43 17.23
C GLU A 40 9.83 -5.89 16.88
N PRO A 41 10.95 -6.14 16.16
CA PRO A 41 11.42 -7.50 15.95
C PRO A 41 11.98 -8.10 17.23
N ASP A 42 11.75 -9.39 17.47
CA ASP A 42 12.34 -10.12 18.61
C ASP A 42 13.87 -10.13 18.57
N SER A 43 14.45 -10.07 17.37
CA SER A 43 15.89 -10.02 17.14
C SER A 43 16.20 -9.47 15.75
N GLY A 44 17.42 -8.97 15.55
CA GLY A 44 17.84 -8.35 14.33
C GLY A 44 17.57 -6.85 14.33
N SER A 45 17.79 -6.22 13.19
CA SER A 45 17.58 -4.78 13.02
C SER A 45 17.36 -4.45 11.55
N PHE A 46 16.74 -3.33 11.28
CA PHE A 46 16.60 -2.77 9.94
C PHE A 46 16.87 -1.27 9.95
N LYS A 47 17.15 -0.73 8.80
CA LYS A 47 17.40 0.69 8.62
C LYS A 47 16.86 1.17 7.29
N TRP A 48 16.13 2.26 7.31
CA TRP A 48 15.75 3.01 6.11
C TRP A 48 16.80 4.05 5.74
N GLY A 49 16.92 4.35 4.45
CA GLY A 49 17.74 5.45 3.99
C GLY A 49 17.24 6.80 4.51
N LEU A 50 18.15 7.76 4.69
CA LEU A 50 17.84 9.07 5.29
C LEU A 50 16.76 9.87 4.53
N SER A 51 16.62 9.65 3.23
CA SER A 51 15.64 10.34 2.39
C SER A 51 14.33 9.56 2.18
N THR A 52 14.14 8.44 2.89
CA THR A 52 12.92 7.63 2.76
C THR A 52 11.77 8.19 3.60
N SER A 53 10.61 8.28 2.96
CA SER A 53 9.33 8.54 3.60
C SER A 53 8.37 7.40 3.25
N ARG A 54 7.66 6.88 4.23
CA ARG A 54 6.84 5.66 4.10
C ARG A 54 5.38 5.97 4.30
N SER A 55 4.52 5.32 3.52
CA SER A 55 3.09 5.24 3.78
C SER A 55 2.67 3.78 3.83
N TYR A 56 1.84 3.45 4.80
CA TYR A 56 1.33 2.11 5.03
C TYR A 56 -0.16 2.00 4.74
N PHE A 57 -0.51 1.00 3.98
CA PHE A 57 -1.88 0.57 3.71
C PHE A 57 -2.11 -0.75 4.45
N PRO A 58 -2.75 -0.75 5.63
CA PRO A 58 -3.01 -1.96 6.38
C PRO A 58 -4.12 -2.80 5.72
N ALA A 59 -4.11 -4.10 5.96
CA ALA A 59 -5.16 -5.03 5.50
C ALA A 59 -6.54 -4.62 6.02
N ASP A 60 -6.64 -4.16 7.27
CA ASP A 60 -7.84 -3.51 7.81
C ASP A 60 -7.64 -1.99 7.85
N ASN A 61 -8.34 -1.29 6.97
CA ASN A 61 -8.31 0.16 6.87
C ASN A 61 -9.61 0.84 7.33
N SER A 62 -10.51 0.10 7.96
CA SER A 62 -11.85 0.56 8.34
C SER A 62 -11.84 1.81 9.23
N ALA A 63 -10.86 1.92 10.12
CA ALA A 63 -10.73 3.06 11.03
C ALA A 63 -10.54 4.41 10.32
N PHE A 64 -9.98 4.42 9.10
CA PHE A 64 -9.80 5.65 8.32
C PHE A 64 -11.11 6.21 7.78
N PHE A 65 -12.16 5.41 7.70
CA PHE A 65 -13.44 5.73 7.06
C PHE A 65 -14.62 5.83 8.05
N SER A 66 -14.35 6.16 9.30
CA SER A 66 -15.37 6.27 10.34
C SER A 66 -16.10 7.62 10.39
N SER A 67 -15.58 8.63 9.69
CA SER A 67 -16.16 9.97 9.68
C SER A 67 -17.26 10.12 8.61
N ASP A 68 -18.08 11.15 8.74
CA ASP A 68 -19.09 11.55 7.75
C ASP A 68 -18.60 12.63 6.78
N LEU A 69 -17.32 12.98 6.83
CA LEU A 69 -16.70 13.92 5.88
C LEU A 69 -16.87 13.43 4.44
N ASN A 70 -17.14 14.34 3.52
CA ASN A 70 -17.05 14.03 2.11
C ASN A 70 -15.60 13.75 1.71
N LEU A 71 -15.42 13.12 0.56
CA LEU A 71 -14.11 12.66 0.12
C LEU A 71 -13.10 13.79 -0.06
N ILE A 72 -13.54 14.98 -0.51
CA ILE A 72 -12.67 16.15 -0.67
C ILE A 72 -12.17 16.63 0.70
N ASP A 73 -13.07 16.81 1.67
CA ASP A 73 -12.72 17.30 2.99
C ASP A 73 -11.90 16.27 3.78
N TRP A 74 -12.17 14.98 3.57
CA TRP A 74 -11.38 13.92 4.13
C TRP A 74 -9.93 13.95 3.58
N MET A 75 -9.75 14.13 2.28
CA MET A 75 -8.43 14.24 1.66
C MET A 75 -7.67 15.51 2.06
N ARG A 76 -8.37 16.61 2.29
CA ARG A 76 -7.76 17.88 2.74
C ARG A 76 -6.93 17.74 4.00
N GLN A 77 -7.34 16.85 4.92
CA GLN A 77 -6.62 16.61 6.18
C GLN A 77 -5.16 16.15 5.96
N TYR A 78 -4.87 15.58 4.79
CA TYR A 78 -3.57 15.00 4.44
C TYR A 78 -2.80 15.81 3.40
N SER A 79 -3.36 16.90 2.90
CA SER A 79 -2.78 17.70 1.83
C SER A 79 -2.16 19.00 2.33
N LYS A 80 -0.99 19.34 1.79
CA LYS A 80 -0.39 20.67 1.97
C LYS A 80 -1.13 21.72 1.13
N ASP A 81 -1.48 21.38 -0.11
CA ASP A 81 -2.35 22.19 -0.96
C ASP A 81 -3.81 21.80 -0.69
N GLN A 82 -4.55 22.73 -0.12
CA GLN A 82 -5.93 22.53 0.32
C GLN A 82 -6.96 22.91 -0.75
N THR A 83 -6.52 23.30 -1.93
CA THR A 83 -7.43 23.69 -3.01
C THR A 83 -8.21 22.48 -3.51
N GLU A 84 -9.50 22.70 -3.75
CA GLU A 84 -10.38 21.62 -4.24
C GLU A 84 -9.90 21.08 -5.59
N THR A 85 -9.42 21.94 -6.47
CA THR A 85 -8.91 21.55 -7.78
C THR A 85 -7.72 20.59 -7.67
N TYR A 86 -6.80 20.85 -6.74
CA TYR A 86 -5.65 19.98 -6.51
C TYR A 86 -6.08 18.61 -5.99
N ILE A 87 -6.97 18.59 -5.01
CA ILE A 87 -7.48 17.34 -4.40
C ILE A 87 -8.28 16.53 -5.43
N ARG A 88 -9.17 17.17 -6.19
CA ARG A 88 -9.91 16.51 -7.28
C ARG A 88 -8.99 15.90 -8.33
N GLY A 89 -7.84 16.50 -8.60
CA GLY A 89 -6.82 15.95 -9.50
C GLY A 89 -6.26 14.59 -9.03
N PHE A 90 -6.00 14.44 -7.73
CA PHE A 90 -5.58 13.17 -7.16
C PHE A 90 -6.70 12.13 -7.15
N LEU A 91 -7.89 12.52 -6.74
CA LEU A 91 -9.06 11.66 -6.73
C LEU A 91 -9.41 11.18 -8.14
N GLY A 92 -9.29 12.05 -9.13
CA GLY A 92 -9.55 11.72 -10.54
C GLY A 92 -8.63 10.63 -11.10
N ARG A 93 -7.37 10.58 -10.68
CA ARG A 93 -6.44 9.49 -11.06
C ARG A 93 -6.91 8.13 -10.56
N MET A 94 -7.69 8.09 -9.49
CA MET A 94 -8.28 6.90 -8.91
C MET A 94 -9.77 6.77 -9.24
N LEU A 95 -10.20 7.35 -10.39
CA LEU A 95 -11.55 7.24 -10.96
C LEU A 95 -12.66 7.86 -10.10
N PHE A 96 -12.35 8.83 -9.24
CA PHE A 96 -13.36 9.64 -8.57
C PHE A 96 -13.62 10.92 -9.38
N SER A 97 -14.84 11.06 -9.88
CA SER A 97 -15.22 12.23 -10.70
C SER A 97 -16.62 12.72 -10.36
N GLY A 98 -16.92 13.95 -10.78
CA GLY A 98 -18.24 14.55 -10.58
C GLY A 98 -18.67 14.54 -9.13
N ASP A 99 -19.89 14.09 -8.87
CA ASP A 99 -20.49 14.05 -7.52
C ASP A 99 -19.96 12.91 -6.64
N ALA A 100 -19.22 11.95 -7.19
CA ALA A 100 -18.64 10.87 -6.41
C ALA A 100 -17.71 11.38 -5.30
N VAL A 101 -17.04 12.52 -5.52
CA VAL A 101 -16.14 13.14 -4.53
C VAL A 101 -16.88 13.82 -3.37
N LEU A 102 -18.20 13.99 -3.48
CA LEU A 102 -19.05 14.56 -2.43
C LEU A 102 -19.67 13.50 -1.52
N LYS A 103 -19.48 12.22 -1.82
CA LYS A 103 -19.94 11.13 -0.96
C LYS A 103 -19.23 11.17 0.38
N PRO A 104 -19.93 10.93 1.50
CA PRO A 104 -19.33 10.69 2.80
C PRO A 104 -18.42 9.45 2.76
N VAL A 105 -17.27 9.51 3.41
CA VAL A 105 -16.30 8.39 3.35
C VAL A 105 -16.79 7.12 4.05
N ASN A 106 -17.69 7.23 5.01
CA ASN A 106 -18.27 6.09 5.72
C ASN A 106 -19.23 5.23 4.88
N VAL A 107 -19.73 5.76 3.74
CA VAL A 107 -20.63 5.02 2.83
C VAL A 107 -19.93 4.49 1.59
N LEU A 108 -18.61 4.66 1.48
CA LEU A 108 -17.84 4.17 0.36
C LEU A 108 -17.83 2.64 0.29
N SER A 109 -17.89 2.09 -0.92
CA SER A 109 -17.68 0.66 -1.16
C SER A 109 -16.23 0.24 -0.83
N GLY A 110 -15.95 -1.05 -0.72
CA GLY A 110 -14.60 -1.56 -0.49
C GLY A 110 -13.60 -1.06 -1.53
N GLY A 111 -13.96 -1.12 -2.81
CA GLY A 111 -13.10 -0.63 -3.90
C GLY A 111 -12.90 0.88 -3.86
N GLU A 112 -13.95 1.65 -3.56
CA GLU A 112 -13.84 3.10 -3.38
C GLU A 112 -12.90 3.45 -2.21
N LYS A 113 -12.99 2.74 -1.09
CA LYS A 113 -12.08 2.92 0.07
C LYS A 113 -10.62 2.68 -0.29
N VAL A 114 -10.32 1.60 -1.02
CA VAL A 114 -8.96 1.30 -1.44
C VAL A 114 -8.42 2.38 -2.39
N ARG A 115 -9.20 2.79 -3.38
CA ARG A 115 -8.81 3.87 -4.30
C ARG A 115 -8.60 5.20 -3.57
N CYS A 116 -9.43 5.48 -2.57
CA CYS A 116 -9.31 6.65 -1.71
C CYS A 116 -8.02 6.61 -0.87
N MET A 117 -7.69 5.47 -0.25
CA MET A 117 -6.45 5.29 0.50
C MET A 117 -5.21 5.47 -0.37
N LEU A 118 -5.20 4.93 -1.59
CA LEU A 118 -4.09 5.14 -2.52
C LEU A 118 -3.94 6.61 -2.94
N SER A 119 -5.06 7.30 -3.20
CA SER A 119 -5.04 8.73 -3.45
C SER A 119 -4.39 9.50 -2.30
N ARG A 120 -4.76 9.15 -1.05
CA ARG A 120 -4.17 9.73 0.17
C ARG A 120 -2.67 9.47 0.26
N MET A 121 -2.23 8.23 0.03
CA MET A 121 -0.81 7.87 0.12
C MET A 121 0.02 8.61 -0.92
N MET A 122 -0.49 8.77 -2.14
CA MET A 122 0.16 9.55 -3.20
C MET A 122 0.17 11.04 -2.87
N LEU A 123 -0.90 11.57 -2.32
CA LEU A 123 -1.03 12.96 -1.89
C LEU A 123 -0.04 13.32 -0.78
N PHE A 124 0.18 12.39 0.15
CA PHE A 124 1.15 12.54 1.23
C PHE A 124 2.59 12.65 0.72
N GLY A 125 2.85 12.17 -0.50
CA GLY A 125 4.13 12.29 -1.19
C GLY A 125 5.22 11.36 -0.66
N SER A 126 4.86 10.25 -0.03
CA SER A 126 5.82 9.21 0.37
C SER A 126 6.49 8.60 -0.85
N ASN A 127 7.79 8.29 -0.72
CA ASN A 127 8.56 7.64 -1.78
C ASN A 127 8.66 6.11 -1.60
N VAL A 128 8.10 5.58 -0.53
CA VAL A 128 7.93 4.14 -0.29
C VAL A 128 6.48 3.87 0.09
N LEU A 129 5.80 3.04 -0.68
CA LEU A 129 4.45 2.56 -0.39
C LEU A 129 4.53 1.11 0.10
N ILE A 130 3.92 0.83 1.24
CA ILE A 130 3.80 -0.52 1.82
C ILE A 130 2.32 -0.88 1.85
N LEU A 131 1.93 -1.95 1.14
CA LEU A 131 0.53 -2.27 0.87
C LEU A 131 0.23 -3.72 1.28
N ASP A 132 -0.60 -3.88 2.30
CA ASP A 132 -1.03 -5.19 2.78
C ASP A 132 -2.41 -5.53 2.19
N GLN A 133 -2.44 -6.46 1.23
CA GLN A 133 -3.64 -6.94 0.54
C GLN A 133 -4.52 -5.82 -0.06
N PRO A 134 -3.97 -4.88 -0.87
CA PRO A 134 -4.72 -3.71 -1.34
C PRO A 134 -5.85 -4.05 -2.32
N THR A 135 -5.91 -5.28 -2.81
CA THR A 135 -6.89 -5.70 -3.84
C THR A 135 -7.92 -6.70 -3.36
N ASN A 136 -7.93 -7.03 -2.06
CA ASN A 136 -8.90 -7.95 -1.51
C ASN A 136 -10.33 -7.44 -1.70
N HIS A 137 -11.18 -8.30 -2.28
CA HIS A 137 -12.62 -8.04 -2.50
C HIS A 137 -12.93 -6.84 -3.41
N LEU A 138 -12.01 -6.48 -4.31
CA LEU A 138 -12.23 -5.40 -5.27
C LEU A 138 -12.92 -5.90 -6.55
N ASP A 139 -13.70 -5.00 -7.16
CA ASP A 139 -14.16 -5.16 -8.53
C ASP A 139 -13.03 -4.92 -9.56
N LEU A 140 -13.25 -5.35 -10.77
CA LEU A 140 -12.26 -5.27 -11.85
C LEU A 140 -11.81 -3.83 -12.14
N GLU A 141 -12.72 -2.86 -12.08
CA GLU A 141 -12.41 -1.45 -12.32
C GLU A 141 -11.45 -0.92 -11.25
N SER A 142 -11.71 -1.23 -9.98
CA SER A 142 -10.85 -0.84 -8.86
C SER A 142 -9.48 -1.53 -8.93
N ILE A 143 -9.41 -2.82 -9.28
CA ILE A 143 -8.15 -3.53 -9.50
C ILE A 143 -7.33 -2.84 -10.59
N THR A 144 -7.96 -2.50 -11.71
CA THR A 144 -7.29 -1.82 -12.83
C THR A 144 -6.75 -0.45 -12.41
N ALA A 145 -7.52 0.34 -11.66
CA ALA A 145 -7.08 1.64 -11.15
C ALA A 145 -5.89 1.52 -10.20
N VAL A 146 -5.92 0.54 -9.26
CA VAL A 146 -4.83 0.24 -8.34
C VAL A 146 -3.57 -0.17 -9.11
N ASN A 147 -3.72 -1.08 -10.06
CA ASN A 147 -2.63 -1.58 -10.90
C ASN A 147 -1.93 -0.43 -11.65
N ASN A 148 -2.70 0.42 -12.32
CA ASN A 148 -2.18 1.58 -13.03
C ASN A 148 -1.46 2.55 -12.10
N GLY A 149 -2.07 2.88 -10.96
CA GLY A 149 -1.47 3.78 -9.98
C GLY A 149 -0.14 3.27 -9.43
N LEU A 150 -0.04 1.99 -9.09
CA LEU A 150 1.18 1.37 -8.59
C LEU A 150 2.25 1.20 -9.68
N SER A 151 1.84 0.87 -10.91
CA SER A 151 2.77 0.72 -12.05
C SER A 151 3.42 2.05 -12.42
N GLU A 152 2.67 3.15 -12.38
CA GLU A 152 3.14 4.50 -12.69
C GLU A 152 3.91 5.16 -11.54
N PHE A 153 3.76 4.65 -10.32
CA PHE A 153 4.41 5.22 -9.15
C PHE A 153 5.95 5.21 -9.28
N LYS A 154 6.58 6.37 -9.06
CA LYS A 154 8.03 6.55 -9.26
C LYS A 154 8.91 6.22 -8.06
N GLY A 155 8.33 5.69 -7.00
CA GLY A 155 9.04 5.26 -5.79
C GLY A 155 9.10 3.75 -5.65
N ASN A 156 9.41 3.31 -4.44
CA ASN A 156 9.42 1.90 -4.08
C ASN A 156 8.02 1.45 -3.66
N VAL A 157 7.67 0.23 -4.01
CA VAL A 157 6.43 -0.43 -3.59
C VAL A 157 6.77 -1.78 -2.97
N LEU A 158 6.34 -2.00 -1.74
CA LEU A 158 6.39 -3.28 -1.05
C LEU A 158 4.95 -3.73 -0.85
N PHE A 159 4.56 -4.87 -1.37
CA PHE A 159 3.16 -5.27 -1.32
C PHE A 159 2.99 -6.78 -1.24
N CYS A 160 1.83 -7.20 -0.77
CA CYS A 160 1.34 -8.55 -0.97
C CYS A 160 -0.05 -8.50 -1.59
N SER A 161 -0.33 -9.44 -2.47
CA SER A 161 -1.63 -9.57 -3.12
C SER A 161 -1.84 -10.99 -3.58
N HIS A 162 -3.10 -11.46 -3.52
CA HIS A 162 -3.55 -12.69 -4.17
C HIS A 162 -3.86 -12.49 -5.66
N ASP A 163 -3.91 -11.25 -6.11
CA ASP A 163 -4.18 -10.93 -7.50
C ASP A 163 -2.91 -11.10 -8.33
N TYR A 164 -2.92 -12.15 -9.16
CA TYR A 164 -1.80 -12.50 -10.01
C TYR A 164 -1.49 -11.40 -11.05
N GLU A 165 -2.49 -10.68 -11.52
CA GLU A 165 -2.31 -9.61 -12.51
C GLU A 165 -1.50 -8.46 -11.92
N ILE A 166 -1.82 -8.03 -10.69
CA ILE A 166 -1.05 -6.97 -10.02
C ILE A 166 0.39 -7.42 -9.74
N VAL A 167 0.59 -8.65 -9.28
CA VAL A 167 1.94 -9.16 -9.08
C VAL A 167 2.74 -9.12 -10.37
N ASN A 168 2.17 -9.58 -11.48
CA ASN A 168 2.86 -9.60 -12.77
C ASN A 168 3.13 -8.22 -13.37
N THR A 169 2.23 -7.28 -13.19
CA THR A 169 2.32 -5.97 -13.85
C THR A 169 3.07 -4.93 -13.02
N VAL A 170 3.04 -5.04 -11.70
CA VAL A 170 3.68 -4.08 -10.78
C VAL A 170 5.03 -4.55 -10.31
N ALA A 171 5.17 -5.83 -9.91
CA ALA A 171 6.40 -6.32 -9.30
C ALA A 171 7.53 -6.47 -10.33
N ASN A 172 8.72 -5.98 -9.95
CA ASN A 172 9.98 -6.28 -10.63
C ASN A 172 10.89 -7.21 -9.80
N ARG A 173 10.41 -7.62 -8.62
CA ARG A 173 11.12 -8.51 -7.70
C ARG A 173 10.12 -9.23 -6.82
N ILE A 174 10.35 -10.50 -6.52
CA ILE A 174 9.52 -11.30 -5.61
C ILE A 174 10.39 -11.79 -4.46
N ILE A 175 9.92 -11.61 -3.23
CA ILE A 175 10.53 -12.18 -2.03
C ILE A 175 9.55 -13.19 -1.43
N GLU A 176 9.95 -14.45 -1.41
CA GLU A 176 9.22 -15.51 -0.75
C GLU A 176 9.73 -15.68 0.69
N ILE A 177 8.81 -15.61 1.65
CA ILE A 177 9.10 -15.85 3.06
C ILE A 177 8.88 -17.34 3.33
N CYS A 178 9.95 -18.02 3.70
CA CYS A 178 9.99 -19.46 4.02
C CYS A 178 10.18 -19.69 5.52
N ASP A 179 10.03 -20.95 5.94
CA ASP A 179 10.18 -21.34 7.35
C ASP A 179 11.59 -21.05 7.90
N ASP A 180 12.63 -21.12 7.05
CA ASP A 180 14.04 -20.96 7.44
C ASP A 180 14.71 -19.69 6.88
N GLY A 181 13.96 -18.76 6.34
CA GLY A 181 14.51 -17.54 5.76
C GLY A 181 13.68 -16.97 4.62
N ILE A 182 14.33 -16.39 3.63
CA ILE A 182 13.70 -15.88 2.43
C ILE A 182 14.34 -16.44 1.16
N ILE A 183 13.56 -16.50 0.08
CA ILE A 183 14.05 -16.71 -1.28
C ILE A 183 13.80 -15.41 -2.05
N ASP A 184 14.84 -14.85 -2.59
CA ASP A 184 14.80 -13.59 -3.33
C ASP A 184 14.90 -13.87 -4.84
N HIS A 185 13.79 -13.69 -5.52
CA HIS A 185 13.69 -13.81 -6.96
C HIS A 185 13.83 -12.41 -7.58
N SER A 186 15.06 -12.01 -7.82
CA SER A 186 15.32 -10.80 -8.60
C SER A 186 14.94 -11.07 -10.05
N GLY A 187 13.91 -10.41 -10.56
CA GLY A 187 13.58 -10.47 -11.96
C GLY A 187 14.71 -9.88 -12.81
N ASN A 188 15.13 -10.63 -13.82
CA ASN A 188 15.91 -10.11 -14.94
C ASN A 188 14.96 -9.50 -15.95
#